data_31661035cdbfbd91084f2c4b42bd57cf
#
_entry.id   31661035cdbfbd91084f2c4b42bd57cf
#
_cell.length_a   1.000
_cell.length_b   1.000
_cell.length_c   1.000
_cell.angle_alpha   90.00
_cell.angle_beta   90.00
_cell.angle_gamma   90.00
#
_symmetry.space_group_name_H-M   'P 1'
#
loop_
_entity.id
_entity.type
_entity.pdbx_description
1 polymer ?
#
loop_
_entity_poly.entity_id
_entity_poly.type
_entity_poly.pdbx_seq_one_letter_code
_entity_poly.pdbx_strand_id
1 'polypeptide(L)'
;MATIYDFKTLSNRGKEVNLADYKGQVILIVNTASKCGFTPQYDGLEALYKKYKDRGFVILGFPCDQFANQEPGNDEQIEEFCRLNHGVTFPLMAKSDVNGANANPVFEYLKEQAPTEEYKGLKAKAAHAMLKRISKSVEKESDILWNFTKFLISKDGKTIKRYAPVVEPKDFEKDIEAELTK
;
A
#
# COMPACT_ATOMS: atom_id res chain seq x y z
N MET A 1 22.81 5.11 -5.90
CA MET A 1 21.38 5.43 -6.02
C MET A 1 20.59 4.68 -4.96
N ALA A 2 19.59 5.34 -4.39
CA ALA A 2 18.73 4.72 -3.39
C ALA A 2 17.87 3.62 -4.00
N THR A 3 17.63 2.57 -3.21
CA THR A 3 16.66 1.52 -3.51
C THR A 3 15.68 1.43 -2.36
N ILE A 4 14.59 0.69 -2.53
CA ILE A 4 13.63 0.46 -1.45
C ILE A 4 14.30 -0.12 -0.20
N TYR A 5 15.39 -0.86 -0.36
CA TYR A 5 16.09 -1.52 0.73
C TYR A 5 16.92 -0.58 1.61
N ASP A 6 17.07 0.67 1.22
CA ASP A 6 17.76 1.69 2.02
C ASP A 6 16.83 2.34 3.06
N PHE A 7 15.55 1.99 3.06
CA PHE A 7 14.55 2.62 3.92
C PHE A 7 14.15 1.76 5.10
N LYS A 8 13.80 2.44 6.18
CA LYS A 8 13.31 1.85 7.42
C LYS A 8 11.98 2.50 7.80
N THR A 9 11.16 1.78 8.55
CA THR A 9 9.90 2.29 9.09
C THR A 9 9.67 1.66 10.46
N LEU A 10 8.56 1.97 11.11
CA LEU A 10 8.17 1.36 12.38
C LEU A 10 7.01 0.40 12.16
N SER A 11 7.08 -0.76 12.82
CA SER A 11 5.93 -1.65 12.90
C SER A 11 4.83 -1.03 13.76
N ASN A 12 3.63 -1.58 13.69
CA ASN A 12 2.52 -1.14 14.54
C ASN A 12 2.75 -1.35 16.04
N ARG A 13 3.84 -2.02 16.41
CA ARG A 13 4.26 -2.22 17.81
C ARG A 13 5.49 -1.38 18.15
N GLY A 14 5.84 -0.42 17.31
CA GLY A 14 6.93 0.51 17.53
C GLY A 14 8.34 -0.06 17.31
N LYS A 15 8.46 -1.24 16.71
CA LYS A 15 9.75 -1.84 16.38
C LYS A 15 10.24 -1.36 15.01
N GLU A 16 11.57 -1.14 14.90
CA GLU A 16 12.16 -0.80 13.61
C GLU A 16 12.01 -1.95 12.61
N VAL A 17 11.54 -1.62 11.41
CA VAL A 17 11.44 -2.55 10.28
C VAL A 17 12.37 -2.04 9.18
N ASN A 18 13.34 -2.85 8.82
CA ASN A 18 14.27 -2.55 7.74
C ASN A 18 13.78 -3.22 6.47
N LEU A 19 13.49 -2.42 5.43
CA LEU A 19 12.98 -2.95 4.16
C LEU A 19 14.00 -3.89 3.49
N ALA A 20 15.29 -3.79 3.83
CA ALA A 20 16.32 -4.73 3.38
C ALA A 20 16.05 -6.17 3.82
N ASP A 21 15.30 -6.37 4.90
CA ASP A 21 14.95 -7.71 5.38
C ASP A 21 14.04 -8.47 4.40
N TYR A 22 13.41 -7.76 3.47
CA TYR A 22 12.55 -8.35 2.44
C TYR A 22 13.24 -8.50 1.08
N LYS A 23 14.55 -8.30 1.03
CA LYS A 23 15.33 -8.44 -0.21
C LYS A 23 15.14 -9.83 -0.83
N GLY A 24 14.87 -9.90 -2.12
CA GLY A 24 14.60 -11.16 -2.80
C GLY A 24 13.13 -11.58 -2.81
N GLN A 25 12.28 -10.91 -2.04
CA GLN A 25 10.83 -11.12 -2.08
C GLN A 25 10.17 -10.10 -3.01
N VAL A 26 9.01 -10.48 -3.56
CA VAL A 26 8.10 -9.54 -4.21
C VAL A 26 7.32 -8.83 -3.09
N ILE A 27 7.34 -7.51 -3.09
CA ILE A 27 6.74 -6.69 -2.02
C ILE A 27 5.54 -5.93 -2.58
N LEU A 28 4.41 -5.99 -1.89
CA LEU A 28 3.27 -5.10 -2.15
C LEU A 28 3.11 -4.16 -0.96
N ILE A 29 3.24 -2.87 -1.21
CA ILE A 29 3.03 -1.82 -0.21
C ILE A 29 1.70 -1.15 -0.49
N VAL A 30 0.86 -1.02 0.55
CA VAL A 30 -0.47 -0.43 0.42
C VAL A 30 -0.77 0.48 1.62
N ASN A 31 -1.27 1.68 1.35
CA ASN A 31 -1.78 2.56 2.41
C ASN A 31 -3.24 2.23 2.69
N THR A 32 -3.59 2.07 3.95
CA THR A 32 -4.84 1.44 4.37
C THR A 32 -5.67 2.31 5.30
N ALA A 33 -6.95 1.98 5.43
CA ALA A 33 -7.87 2.61 6.36
C ALA A 33 -8.99 1.66 6.76
N SER A 34 -9.57 1.90 7.95
CA SER A 34 -10.62 1.05 8.52
C SER A 34 -12.04 1.49 8.15
N LYS A 35 -12.22 2.74 7.70
CA LYS A 35 -13.55 3.35 7.46
C LYS A 35 -13.71 3.90 6.03
N CYS A 36 -13.04 3.28 5.07
CA CYS A 36 -13.07 3.65 3.65
C CYS A 36 -14.03 2.75 2.88
N GLY A 37 -14.59 3.26 1.79
CA GLY A 37 -15.38 2.44 0.86
C GLY A 37 -14.55 1.31 0.25
N PHE A 38 -13.23 1.44 0.19
CA PHE A 38 -12.32 0.40 -0.31
C PHE A 38 -11.82 -0.56 0.78
N THR A 39 -12.18 -0.36 2.05
CA THR A 39 -11.75 -1.22 3.16
C THR A 39 -12.02 -2.72 2.91
N PRO A 40 -13.12 -3.13 2.23
CA PRO A 40 -13.31 -4.54 1.87
C PRO A 40 -12.16 -5.14 1.05
N GLN A 41 -11.31 -4.34 0.42
CA GLN A 41 -10.12 -4.85 -0.29
C GLN A 41 -9.14 -5.59 0.63
N TYR A 42 -9.22 -5.39 1.96
CA TYR A 42 -8.44 -6.20 2.91
C TYR A 42 -8.64 -7.71 2.68
N ASP A 43 -9.86 -8.12 2.37
CA ASP A 43 -10.15 -9.55 2.16
C ASP A 43 -9.37 -10.11 0.96
N GLY A 44 -9.35 -9.37 -0.14
CA GLY A 44 -8.61 -9.75 -1.34
C GLY A 44 -7.09 -9.69 -1.13
N LEU A 45 -6.61 -8.69 -0.38
CA LEU A 45 -5.20 -8.57 -0.04
C LEU A 45 -4.74 -9.75 0.81
N GLU A 46 -5.52 -10.11 1.83
CA GLU A 46 -5.18 -11.25 2.69
C GLU A 46 -5.20 -12.57 1.91
N ALA A 47 -6.16 -12.74 0.98
CA ALA A 47 -6.22 -13.91 0.12
C ALA A 47 -4.96 -14.05 -0.74
N LEU A 48 -4.47 -12.93 -1.33
CA LEU A 48 -3.21 -12.92 -2.08
C LEU A 48 -2.02 -13.26 -1.19
N TYR A 49 -1.98 -12.69 0.00
CA TYR A 49 -0.90 -12.92 0.95
C TYR A 49 -0.82 -14.41 1.32
N LYS A 50 -1.93 -15.02 1.70
CA LYS A 50 -2.00 -16.46 2.03
C LYS A 50 -1.58 -17.34 0.85
N LYS A 51 -1.98 -16.96 -0.35
CA LYS A 51 -1.69 -17.74 -1.56
C LYS A 51 -0.22 -17.74 -1.94
N TYR A 52 0.47 -16.61 -1.77
CA TYR A 52 1.80 -16.39 -2.32
C TYR A 52 2.93 -16.23 -1.30
N LYS A 53 2.64 -16.09 -0.01
CA LYS A 53 3.67 -15.85 1.00
C LYS A 53 4.78 -16.90 1.01
N ASP A 54 4.44 -18.17 0.80
CA ASP A 54 5.41 -19.27 0.80
C ASP A 54 6.25 -19.31 -0.49
N ARG A 55 5.88 -18.51 -1.48
CA ARG A 55 6.63 -18.35 -2.73
C ARG A 55 7.49 -17.06 -2.74
N GLY A 56 7.62 -16.39 -1.61
CA GLY A 56 8.43 -15.18 -1.50
C GLY A 56 7.68 -13.88 -1.80
N PHE A 57 6.46 -13.77 -1.32
CA PHE A 57 5.62 -12.58 -1.45
C PHE A 57 5.25 -12.04 -0.07
N VAL A 58 5.31 -10.73 0.09
CA VAL A 58 4.89 -10.07 1.32
C VAL A 58 4.05 -8.83 1.01
N ILE A 59 3.04 -8.59 1.85
CA ILE A 59 2.26 -7.35 1.84
C ILE A 59 2.61 -6.57 3.09
N LEU A 60 2.92 -5.28 2.93
CA LEU A 60 3.15 -4.36 4.06
C LEU A 60 2.03 -3.32 4.06
N GLY A 61 1.18 -3.34 5.08
CA GLY A 61 0.08 -2.39 5.24
C GLY A 61 0.52 -1.16 6.02
N PHE A 62 0.26 0.02 5.49
CA PHE A 62 0.60 1.31 6.11
C PHE A 62 -0.68 2.10 6.40
N PRO A 63 -1.24 1.99 7.60
CA PRO A 63 -2.42 2.79 7.94
C PRO A 63 -2.14 4.29 7.85
N CYS A 64 -3.11 5.04 7.31
CA CYS A 64 -2.96 6.48 7.10
C CYS A 64 -4.31 7.18 7.29
N ASP A 65 -4.32 8.30 8.02
CA ASP A 65 -5.54 9.06 8.34
C ASP A 65 -5.75 10.31 7.49
N GLN A 66 -4.95 10.49 6.42
CA GLN A 66 -4.99 11.72 5.62
C GLN A 66 -6.17 11.83 4.66
N PHE A 67 -6.95 10.77 4.48
CA PHE A 67 -8.03 10.73 3.51
C PHE A 67 -9.38 10.69 4.23
N ALA A 68 -9.96 11.86 4.43
CA ALA A 68 -11.25 12.07 5.10
C ALA A 68 -11.31 11.48 6.53
N ASN A 69 -10.17 11.41 7.23
CA ASN A 69 -10.06 10.86 8.59
C ASN A 69 -10.65 9.44 8.69
N GLN A 70 -10.41 8.61 7.67
CA GLN A 70 -10.96 7.26 7.61
C GLN A 70 -10.14 6.22 8.38
N GLU A 71 -9.07 6.65 9.08
CA GLU A 71 -8.27 5.81 9.97
C GLU A 71 -8.02 6.52 11.31
N PRO A 72 -9.08 6.80 12.10
CA PRO A 72 -8.93 7.60 13.32
C PRO A 72 -8.36 6.84 14.52
N GLY A 73 -8.33 5.50 14.47
CA GLY A 73 -7.85 4.68 15.58
C GLY A 73 -6.33 4.77 15.78
N ASN A 74 -5.86 4.28 16.93
CA ASN A 74 -4.44 4.07 17.17
C ASN A 74 -4.00 2.73 16.59
N ASP A 75 -2.69 2.44 16.62
CA ASP A 75 -2.14 1.24 16.01
C ASP A 75 -2.74 -0.06 16.58
N GLU A 76 -2.99 -0.11 17.88
CA GLU A 76 -3.60 -1.28 18.52
C GLU A 76 -5.06 -1.48 18.06
N GLN A 77 -5.83 -0.42 17.99
CA GLN A 77 -7.21 -0.46 17.50
C GLN A 77 -7.28 -0.87 16.02
N ILE A 78 -6.35 -0.40 15.22
CA ILE A 78 -6.25 -0.75 13.80
C ILE A 78 -5.94 -2.24 13.65
N GLU A 79 -4.96 -2.76 14.41
CA GLU A 79 -4.62 -4.19 14.38
C GLU A 79 -5.82 -5.05 14.75
N GLU A 80 -6.53 -4.68 15.82
CA GLU A 80 -7.72 -5.40 16.26
C GLU A 80 -8.80 -5.40 15.19
N PHE A 81 -9.08 -4.24 14.60
CA PHE A 81 -10.04 -4.12 13.49
C PHE A 81 -9.67 -5.03 12.32
N CYS A 82 -8.43 -4.99 11.88
CA CYS A 82 -7.95 -5.78 10.74
C CYS A 82 -8.08 -7.28 11.01
N ARG A 83 -7.70 -7.72 12.20
CA ARG A 83 -7.77 -9.14 12.57
C ARG A 83 -9.19 -9.64 12.71
N LEU A 84 -10.04 -8.91 13.44
CA LEU A 84 -11.40 -9.37 13.74
C LEU A 84 -12.35 -9.25 12.54
N ASN A 85 -12.21 -8.22 11.73
CA ASN A 85 -13.15 -7.97 10.63
C ASN A 85 -12.70 -8.54 9.28
N HIS A 86 -11.39 -8.72 9.06
CA HIS A 86 -10.84 -9.12 7.77
C HIS A 86 -9.80 -10.24 7.86
N GLY A 87 -9.51 -10.71 9.07
CA GLY A 87 -8.56 -11.82 9.27
C GLY A 87 -7.15 -11.54 8.77
N VAL A 88 -6.73 -10.27 8.75
CA VAL A 88 -5.43 -9.85 8.22
C VAL A 88 -4.28 -10.47 9.02
N THR A 89 -3.36 -11.14 8.30
CA THR A 89 -2.15 -11.72 8.88
C THR A 89 -0.87 -11.13 8.31
N PHE A 90 -0.94 -10.33 7.23
CA PHE A 90 0.26 -9.67 6.72
C PHE A 90 0.72 -8.55 7.67
N PRO A 91 2.01 -8.18 7.65
CA PRO A 91 2.56 -7.17 8.55
C PRO A 91 1.89 -5.79 8.40
N LEU A 92 1.58 -5.16 9.53
CA LEU A 92 1.09 -3.79 9.60
C LEU A 92 2.16 -2.88 10.19
N MET A 93 2.34 -1.73 9.55
CA MET A 93 3.26 -0.69 10.03
C MET A 93 2.52 0.30 10.91
N ALA A 94 3.25 1.11 11.65
CA ALA A 94 2.68 2.20 12.44
C ALA A 94 1.94 3.18 11.53
N LYS A 95 0.82 3.71 12.01
CA LYS A 95 0.08 4.74 11.28
C LYS A 95 1.00 5.91 10.96
N SER A 96 1.02 6.35 9.70
CA SER A 96 1.87 7.43 9.24
C SER A 96 1.21 8.19 8.09
N ASP A 97 1.71 9.40 7.84
CA ASP A 97 1.34 10.17 6.65
C ASP A 97 2.03 9.59 5.42
N VAL A 98 1.40 9.75 4.27
CA VAL A 98 1.94 9.34 2.96
C VAL A 98 2.15 10.54 2.03
N ASN A 99 1.57 11.69 2.36
CA ASN A 99 1.72 12.96 1.62
C ASN A 99 2.15 14.07 2.58
N GLY A 100 2.77 15.11 2.04
CA GLY A 100 3.11 16.32 2.78
C GLY A 100 4.44 16.23 3.53
N ALA A 101 4.69 17.20 4.40
CA ALA A 101 5.97 17.39 5.07
C ALA A 101 6.36 16.25 6.01
N ASN A 102 5.38 15.54 6.57
CA ASN A 102 5.61 14.44 7.51
C ASN A 102 5.45 13.06 6.88
N ALA A 103 5.44 12.98 5.55
CA ALA A 103 5.25 11.72 4.85
C ALA A 103 6.34 10.71 5.21
N ASN A 104 5.90 9.45 5.36
CA ASN A 104 6.82 8.34 5.59
C ASN A 104 7.83 8.28 4.44
N PRO A 105 9.15 8.20 4.73
CA PRO A 105 10.17 8.18 3.67
C PRO A 105 9.99 7.06 2.65
N VAL A 106 9.41 5.93 3.04
CA VAL A 106 9.08 4.83 2.12
C VAL A 106 8.15 5.34 1.02
N PHE A 107 7.09 6.08 1.39
CA PHE A 107 6.14 6.62 0.43
C PHE A 107 6.73 7.75 -0.41
N GLU A 108 7.57 8.59 0.16
CA GLU A 108 8.27 9.62 -0.62
C GLU A 108 9.09 8.98 -1.75
N TYR A 109 9.85 7.93 -1.42
CA TYR A 109 10.63 7.18 -2.41
C TYR A 109 9.73 6.54 -3.47
N LEU A 110 8.66 5.85 -3.05
CA LEU A 110 7.76 5.16 -3.98
C LEU A 110 7.05 6.13 -4.92
N LYS A 111 6.64 7.30 -4.44
CA LYS A 111 6.02 8.32 -5.29
C LYS A 111 6.98 8.86 -6.34
N GLU A 112 8.26 9.00 -6.00
CA GLU A 112 9.28 9.42 -6.97
C GLU A 112 9.53 8.36 -8.04
N GLN A 113 9.57 7.10 -7.64
CA GLN A 113 9.84 5.99 -8.56
C GLN A 113 8.65 5.63 -9.44
N ALA A 114 7.43 5.77 -8.93
CA ALA A 114 6.19 5.48 -9.65
C ALA A 114 5.20 6.63 -9.47
N PRO A 115 5.40 7.75 -10.18
CA PRO A 115 4.62 8.97 -9.97
C PRO A 115 3.19 8.91 -10.49
N THR A 116 2.86 7.92 -11.32
CA THR A 116 1.52 7.77 -11.91
C THR A 116 0.92 6.41 -11.55
N GLU A 117 -0.38 6.40 -11.28
CA GLU A 117 -1.08 5.16 -10.95
C GLU A 117 -1.75 4.54 -12.18
N GLU A 118 -1.77 3.20 -12.23
CA GLU A 118 -2.39 2.45 -13.29
C GLU A 118 -3.85 2.13 -12.95
N TYR A 119 -4.73 2.29 -13.92
CA TYR A 119 -6.15 1.89 -13.84
C TYR A 119 -6.70 1.71 -15.26
N LYS A 120 -7.77 0.92 -15.39
CA LYS A 120 -8.37 0.63 -16.69
C LYS A 120 -9.89 0.83 -16.66
N GLY A 121 -10.41 1.32 -17.75
CA GLY A 121 -11.86 1.47 -17.99
C GLY A 121 -12.44 2.80 -17.55
N LEU A 122 -13.65 3.08 -18.02
CA LEU A 122 -14.34 4.35 -17.76
C LEU A 122 -14.71 4.54 -16.29
N LYS A 123 -15.12 3.45 -15.62
CA LYS A 123 -15.47 3.49 -14.20
C LYS A 123 -14.27 3.86 -13.34
N ALA A 124 -13.12 3.26 -13.61
CA ALA A 124 -11.89 3.56 -12.90
C ALA A 124 -11.40 4.98 -13.18
N LYS A 125 -11.54 5.44 -14.43
CA LYS A 125 -11.19 6.81 -14.81
C LYS A 125 -12.07 7.83 -14.07
N ALA A 126 -13.37 7.56 -13.97
CA ALA A 126 -14.29 8.42 -13.23
C ALA A 126 -13.96 8.44 -11.73
N ALA A 127 -13.64 7.29 -11.15
CA ALA A 127 -13.25 7.19 -9.75
C ALA A 127 -11.95 7.97 -9.48
N HIS A 128 -10.95 7.83 -10.36
CA HIS A 128 -9.68 8.58 -10.26
C HIS A 128 -9.94 10.09 -10.26
N ALA A 129 -10.76 10.58 -11.21
CA ALA A 129 -11.09 12.00 -11.30
C ALA A 129 -11.81 12.50 -10.05
N MET A 130 -12.74 11.72 -9.51
CA MET A 130 -13.48 12.07 -8.30
C MET A 130 -12.55 12.14 -7.09
N LEU A 131 -11.69 11.15 -6.91
CA LEU A 131 -10.75 11.10 -5.79
C LEU A 131 -9.75 12.25 -5.85
N LYS A 132 -9.31 12.62 -7.06
CA LYS A 132 -8.43 13.77 -7.25
C LYS A 132 -9.10 15.09 -6.80
N ARG A 133 -10.41 15.19 -6.98
CA ARG A 133 -11.17 16.39 -6.57
C ARG A 133 -11.38 16.48 -5.06
N ILE A 134 -11.59 15.36 -4.38
CA ILE A 134 -11.95 15.34 -2.96
C ILE A 134 -10.75 15.20 -2.02
N SER A 135 -9.59 14.76 -2.51
CA SER A 135 -8.41 14.62 -1.68
C SER A 135 -7.82 15.99 -1.35
N LYS A 136 -7.69 16.28 -0.05
CA LYS A 136 -7.16 17.55 0.46
C LYS A 136 -5.66 17.52 0.72
N SER A 137 -5.05 16.34 0.75
CA SER A 137 -3.63 16.18 1.04
C SER A 137 -2.75 16.17 -0.19
N VAL A 138 -3.35 16.26 -1.39
CA VAL A 138 -2.62 16.24 -2.66
C VAL A 138 -2.10 17.65 -2.99
N GLU A 139 -0.79 17.77 -3.06
CA GLU A 139 -0.10 19.02 -3.43
C GLU A 139 0.64 18.92 -4.77
N LYS A 140 1.08 17.70 -5.12
CA LYS A 140 1.78 17.42 -6.38
C LYS A 140 1.17 16.22 -7.08
N GLU A 141 1.44 16.12 -8.40
CA GLU A 141 0.87 15.10 -9.28
C GLU A 141 1.17 13.67 -8.80
N SER A 142 2.35 13.46 -8.19
CA SER A 142 2.76 12.14 -7.71
C SER A 142 2.16 11.75 -6.36
N ASP A 143 1.50 12.67 -5.66
CA ASP A 143 0.94 12.38 -4.33
C ASP A 143 -0.12 11.28 -4.37
N ILE A 144 -0.27 10.60 -3.25
CA ILE A 144 -1.28 9.54 -3.08
C ILE A 144 -2.67 10.18 -3.07
N LEU A 145 -3.57 9.70 -3.92
CA LEU A 145 -4.91 10.28 -4.06
C LEU A 145 -5.87 9.83 -2.97
N TRP A 146 -5.76 8.56 -2.54
CA TRP A 146 -6.71 8.00 -1.58
C TRP A 146 -6.17 6.72 -0.95
N ASN A 147 -6.92 6.19 0.04
CA ASN A 147 -6.61 4.91 0.68
C ASN A 147 -6.60 3.76 -0.36
N PHE A 148 -5.83 2.74 -0.08
CA PHE A 148 -5.69 1.52 -0.90
C PHE A 148 -5.03 1.76 -2.27
N THR A 149 -4.13 2.73 -2.34
CA THR A 149 -3.14 2.81 -3.41
C THR A 149 -2.10 1.72 -3.15
N LYS A 150 -1.69 1.01 -4.20
CA LYS A 150 -0.77 -0.14 -4.07
C LYS A 150 0.48 0.10 -4.91
N PHE A 151 1.62 -0.34 -4.38
CA PHE A 151 2.90 -0.37 -5.08
C PHE A 151 3.43 -1.80 -5.09
N LEU A 152 3.65 -2.37 -6.27
CA LEU A 152 4.21 -3.70 -6.44
C LEU A 152 5.68 -3.58 -6.81
N ILE A 153 6.56 -4.20 -6.02
CA ILE A 153 8.01 -4.09 -6.14
C ILE A 153 8.59 -5.46 -6.49
N SER A 154 9.40 -5.52 -7.56
CA SER A 154 10.06 -6.74 -8.01
C SER A 154 11.07 -7.29 -7.00
N LYS A 155 11.47 -8.56 -7.16
CA LYS A 155 12.43 -9.24 -6.27
C LYS A 155 13.76 -8.50 -6.12
N ASP A 156 14.21 -7.83 -7.19
CA ASP A 156 15.47 -7.07 -7.18
C ASP A 156 15.27 -5.60 -6.76
N GLY A 157 14.02 -5.19 -6.48
CA GLY A 157 13.70 -3.84 -6.07
C GLY A 157 13.73 -2.79 -7.17
N LYS A 158 14.00 -3.18 -8.42
CA LYS A 158 14.22 -2.22 -9.52
C LYS A 158 12.95 -1.81 -10.25
N THR A 159 11.96 -2.69 -10.32
CA THR A 159 10.68 -2.40 -10.99
C THR A 159 9.62 -2.12 -9.95
N ILE A 160 8.96 -0.98 -10.07
CA ILE A 160 7.89 -0.56 -9.17
C ILE A 160 6.69 -0.16 -10.01
N LYS A 161 5.55 -0.84 -9.79
CA LYS A 161 4.26 -0.51 -10.43
C LYS A 161 3.33 0.06 -9.38
N ARG A 162 2.52 1.04 -9.76
CA ARG A 162 1.56 1.69 -8.87
C ARG A 162 0.14 1.50 -9.40
N TYR A 163 -0.75 0.99 -8.55
CA TYR A 163 -2.16 0.76 -8.89
C TYR A 163 -3.06 1.72 -8.12
N ALA A 164 -4.05 2.28 -8.81
CA ALA A 164 -5.04 3.19 -8.24
C ALA A 164 -5.88 2.52 -7.15
N PRO A 165 -6.45 3.30 -6.21
CA PRO A 165 -7.32 2.76 -5.16
C PRO A 165 -8.43 1.82 -5.66
N VAL A 166 -9.06 2.17 -6.77
CA VAL A 166 -10.17 1.41 -7.34
C VAL A 166 -9.76 0.06 -7.92
N VAL A 167 -8.47 -0.13 -8.20
CA VAL A 167 -7.96 -1.41 -8.74
C VAL A 167 -7.95 -2.45 -7.62
N GLU A 168 -8.75 -3.49 -7.78
CA GLU A 168 -8.89 -4.52 -6.77
C GLU A 168 -7.73 -5.53 -6.81
N PRO A 169 -7.44 -6.20 -5.68
CA PRO A 169 -6.36 -7.21 -5.63
C PRO A 169 -6.41 -8.26 -6.73
N LYS A 170 -7.60 -8.77 -7.07
CA LYS A 170 -7.77 -9.76 -8.14
C LYS A 170 -7.29 -9.24 -9.52
N ASP A 171 -7.32 -7.92 -9.72
CA ASP A 171 -7.00 -7.32 -11.01
C ASP A 171 -5.50 -7.27 -11.30
N PHE A 172 -4.66 -7.32 -10.26
CA PHE A 172 -3.20 -7.35 -10.44
C PHE A 172 -2.55 -8.64 -9.96
N GLU A 173 -3.32 -9.67 -9.66
CA GLU A 173 -2.77 -10.97 -9.25
C GLU A 173 -1.81 -11.55 -10.31
N LYS A 174 -2.14 -11.39 -11.58
CA LYS A 174 -1.28 -11.84 -12.70
C LYS A 174 0.08 -11.16 -12.69
N ASP A 175 0.15 -9.91 -12.25
CA ASP A 175 1.42 -9.19 -12.18
C ASP A 175 2.28 -9.74 -11.03
N ILE A 176 1.66 -10.14 -9.92
CA ILE A 176 2.35 -10.83 -8.81
C ILE A 176 2.94 -12.15 -9.32
N GLU A 177 2.13 -12.95 -10.01
CA GLU A 177 2.56 -14.22 -10.61
C GLU A 177 3.77 -14.01 -11.53
N ALA A 178 3.70 -13.00 -12.40
CA ALA A 178 4.77 -12.68 -13.32
C ALA A 178 6.08 -12.32 -12.60
N GLU A 179 5.98 -11.51 -11.53
CA GLU A 179 7.17 -11.14 -10.75
C GLU A 179 7.76 -12.32 -9.98
N LEU A 180 6.92 -13.23 -9.48
CA LEU A 180 7.37 -14.41 -8.74
C LEU A 180 8.11 -15.42 -9.62
N THR A 181 7.82 -15.44 -10.91
CA THR A 181 8.44 -16.39 -11.86
C THR A 181 9.73 -15.86 -12.52
N LYS A 182 10.13 -14.66 -12.21
CA LYS A 182 11.37 -14.06 -12.72
C LYS A 182 12.63 -14.54 -12.01
#